data_cba4329fc92e7befe0c320e025585135
#
_entry.id   cba4329fc92e7befe0c320e025585135
#
_cell.length_a   1.000
_cell.length_b   1.000
_cell.length_c   1.000
_cell.angle_alpha   90.00
_cell.angle_beta   90.00
_cell.angle_gamma   90.00
#
_symmetry.space_group_name_H-M   'P 1'
#
loop_
_entity.id
_entity.type
_entity.pdbx_description
1 polymer ?
#
loop_
_entity_poly.entity_id
_entity_poly.type
_entity_poly.pdbx_seq_one_letter_code
_entity_poly.pdbx_strand_id
1 'polypeptide(L)'
;VLLQLAAKNLLTDFRDQVGELDPLGTAAFFAGQAWETVAERSAVRELLTRLADDLLPGRDDDGDLLDRDTQLELVRWRERHILSGAARRLRGGIDSGRDPFDVLLDVQDHIIAAARAYVDRVVLEAFAEAVARCPDPANRELLDTLCSLHALHGIERERGWYQEHGRLSSTRSKAVIKCVNALCLKVRPHAALLVDAFGVPDAALGDSRRVATDG
;
A
#
# COMPACT_ATOMS: atom_id res chain seq x y z
N VAL A 1 -7.38 15.29 -2.03
CA VAL A 1 -6.81 16.20 -1.01
C VAL A 1 -5.85 15.42 -0.09
N LEU A 2 -6.24 14.34 0.60
CA LEU A 2 -5.36 13.57 1.50
C LEU A 2 -4.16 12.91 0.79
N LEU A 3 -4.35 12.38 -0.43
CA LEU A 3 -3.26 11.80 -1.23
C LEU A 3 -2.28 12.87 -1.74
N GLN A 4 -2.78 14.07 -2.06
CA GLN A 4 -1.92 15.21 -2.42
C GLN A 4 -1.16 15.71 -1.19
N LEU A 5 -1.77 15.67 0.00
CA LEU A 5 -1.13 16.01 1.26
C LEU A 5 -0.07 14.97 1.64
N ALA A 6 -0.36 13.68 1.50
CA ALA A 6 0.59 12.60 1.74
C ALA A 6 1.75 12.64 0.75
N ALA A 7 1.50 12.86 -0.55
CA ALA A 7 2.55 13.06 -1.55
C ALA A 7 3.37 14.33 -1.27
N LYS A 8 2.71 15.41 -0.84
CA LYS A 8 3.39 16.66 -0.43
C LYS A 8 4.22 16.46 0.83
N ASN A 9 3.71 15.75 1.84
CA ASN A 9 4.47 15.47 3.08
C ASN A 9 5.64 14.53 2.78
N LEU A 10 5.44 13.50 1.96
CA LEU A 10 6.52 12.61 1.51
C LEU A 10 7.61 13.39 0.75
N LEU A 11 7.21 14.31 -0.13
CA LEU A 11 8.13 15.21 -0.85
C LEU A 11 8.77 16.26 0.08
N THR A 12 8.07 16.67 1.15
CA THR A 12 8.58 17.67 2.11
C THR A 12 9.55 17.02 3.09
N ASP A 13 9.20 15.89 3.68
CA ASP A 13 10.09 15.11 4.57
C ASP A 13 11.35 14.67 3.82
N PHE A 14 11.19 14.38 2.54
CA PHE A 14 12.25 14.02 1.63
C PHE A 14 13.12 15.24 1.27
N ARG A 15 12.51 16.42 1.02
CA ARG A 15 13.22 17.68 0.77
C ARG A 15 14.02 18.13 1.98
N ASP A 16 13.49 17.97 3.19
CA ASP A 16 14.17 18.35 4.44
C ASP A 16 15.35 17.42 4.76
N GLN A 17 15.33 16.18 4.26
CA GLN A 17 16.48 15.25 4.35
C GLN A 17 17.56 15.49 3.28
N VAL A 18 17.23 16.13 2.17
CA VAL A 18 18.10 16.23 0.99
C VAL A 18 18.59 17.65 0.68
N GLY A 19 18.09 18.66 1.41
CA GLY A 19 18.42 20.05 1.14
C GLY A 19 17.76 20.59 -0.13
N GLU A 20 18.04 21.86 -0.47
CA GLU A 20 17.46 22.57 -1.63
C GLU A 20 17.85 21.93 -2.98
N LEU A 21 17.14 20.88 -3.38
CA LEU A 21 17.26 20.34 -4.74
C LEU A 21 16.18 20.96 -5.63
N ASP A 22 16.59 21.42 -6.79
CA ASP A 22 15.70 21.81 -7.87
C ASP A 22 14.93 20.57 -8.43
N PRO A 23 13.95 20.72 -9.31
CA PRO A 23 13.23 19.59 -9.91
C PRO A 23 14.15 18.57 -10.60
N LEU A 24 15.29 19.02 -11.14
CA LEU A 24 16.32 18.17 -11.74
C LEU A 24 17.06 17.36 -10.69
N GLY A 25 17.42 18.01 -9.58
CA GLY A 25 18.04 17.37 -8.42
C GLY A 25 17.12 16.34 -7.76
N THR A 26 15.82 16.61 -7.71
CA THR A 26 14.82 15.67 -7.17
C THR A 26 14.70 14.42 -8.06
N ALA A 27 14.65 14.57 -9.38
CA ALA A 27 14.64 13.44 -10.32
C ALA A 27 15.96 12.65 -10.30
N ALA A 28 17.10 13.34 -10.23
CA ALA A 28 18.43 12.73 -10.09
C ALA A 28 18.61 12.04 -8.74
N PHE A 29 17.98 12.56 -7.68
CA PHE A 29 18.00 11.96 -6.35
C PHE A 29 17.18 10.68 -6.29
N PHE A 30 15.96 10.62 -6.87
CA PHE A 30 15.21 9.36 -6.98
C PHE A 30 15.97 8.31 -7.79
N ALA A 31 16.68 8.74 -8.83
CA ALA A 31 17.58 7.88 -9.61
C ALA A 31 18.85 7.51 -8.81
N GLY A 32 19.40 8.43 -8.01
CA GLY A 32 20.63 8.28 -7.25
C GLY A 32 20.46 7.50 -5.93
N GLN A 33 19.37 7.71 -5.18
CA GLN A 33 19.10 6.94 -3.94
C GLN A 33 18.86 5.46 -4.21
N ALA A 34 18.18 5.15 -5.32
CA ALA A 34 18.12 3.77 -5.79
C ALA A 34 19.52 3.22 -6.11
N TRP A 35 20.47 4.08 -6.48
CA TRP A 35 21.83 3.72 -6.83
C TRP A 35 22.80 3.69 -5.62
N GLU A 36 22.72 4.62 -4.67
CA GLU A 36 23.60 4.65 -3.49
C GLU A 36 23.28 3.52 -2.51
N THR A 37 21.99 3.17 -2.34
CA THR A 37 21.58 1.96 -1.59
C THR A 37 22.03 0.68 -2.29
N VAL A 38 22.32 0.74 -3.60
CA VAL A 38 22.82 -0.35 -4.44
C VAL A 38 24.35 -0.45 -4.42
N ALA A 39 25.07 0.60 -4.00
CA ALA A 39 26.55 0.64 -4.06
C ALA A 39 27.26 -0.18 -2.97
N GLU A 40 26.58 -0.62 -1.92
CA GLU A 40 27.13 -1.63 -1.00
C GLU A 40 27.03 -3.03 -1.65
N ARG A 41 28.16 -3.58 -2.08
CA ARG A 41 28.29 -4.78 -2.92
C ARG A 41 27.53 -6.04 -2.46
N SER A 42 27.15 -6.16 -1.20
CA SER A 42 26.32 -7.26 -0.67
C SER A 42 24.83 -6.99 -0.84
N ALA A 43 24.38 -5.75 -0.63
CA ALA A 43 23.00 -5.32 -0.81
C ALA A 43 22.58 -5.32 -2.29
N VAL A 44 23.50 -5.01 -3.22
CA VAL A 44 23.29 -5.05 -4.67
C VAL A 44 22.91 -6.45 -5.16
N ARG A 45 23.62 -7.46 -4.68
CA ARG A 45 23.36 -8.85 -5.11
C ARG A 45 22.04 -9.34 -4.56
N GLU A 46 21.70 -9.01 -3.33
CA GLU A 46 20.43 -9.33 -2.70
C GLU A 46 19.27 -8.53 -3.33
N LEU A 47 19.50 -7.26 -3.65
CA LEU A 47 18.52 -6.43 -4.38
C LEU A 47 18.34 -6.91 -5.81
N LEU A 48 19.41 -7.27 -6.54
CA LEU A 48 19.32 -7.84 -7.89
C LEU A 48 18.65 -9.21 -7.89
N THR A 49 18.88 -10.03 -6.86
CA THR A 49 18.16 -11.31 -6.70
C THR A 49 16.68 -11.05 -6.41
N ARG A 50 16.36 -10.11 -5.53
CA ARG A 50 14.96 -9.70 -5.25
C ARG A 50 14.31 -9.04 -6.46
N LEU A 51 15.04 -8.22 -7.23
CA LEU A 51 14.54 -7.63 -8.49
C LEU A 51 14.39 -8.68 -9.60
N ALA A 52 15.24 -9.70 -9.63
CA ALA A 52 15.09 -10.83 -10.55
C ALA A 52 13.90 -11.69 -10.17
N ASP A 53 13.68 -11.93 -8.88
CA ASP A 53 12.48 -12.61 -8.36
C ASP A 53 11.20 -11.78 -8.61
N ASP A 54 11.29 -10.45 -8.55
CA ASP A 54 10.18 -9.54 -8.89
C ASP A 54 9.93 -9.42 -10.41
N LEU A 55 10.91 -9.78 -11.26
CA LEU A 55 10.79 -9.79 -12.72
C LEU A 55 10.34 -11.14 -13.27
N LEU A 56 10.46 -12.21 -12.49
CA LEU A 56 9.86 -13.49 -12.86
C LEU A 56 8.34 -13.36 -12.73
N PRO A 57 7.54 -13.96 -13.66
CA PRO A 57 6.10 -14.02 -13.49
C PRO A 57 5.83 -14.59 -12.11
N GLY A 58 5.14 -13.78 -11.28
CA GLY A 58 4.98 -14.02 -9.86
C GLY A 58 4.43 -15.42 -9.65
N ARG A 59 5.13 -16.21 -8.87
CA ARG A 59 4.62 -17.49 -8.41
C ARG A 59 3.37 -17.19 -7.58
N ASP A 60 2.25 -17.83 -7.96
CA ASP A 60 1.04 -17.78 -7.12
C ASP A 60 1.45 -18.26 -5.73
N ASP A 61 1.34 -17.37 -4.76
CA ASP A 61 1.76 -17.65 -3.40
C ASP A 61 0.73 -18.60 -2.78
N ASP A 62 1.13 -19.81 -2.43
CA ASP A 62 0.24 -20.85 -1.84
C ASP A 62 -0.09 -20.55 -0.37
N GLY A 63 0.39 -19.44 0.21
CA GLY A 63 0.15 -19.03 1.59
C GLY A 63 -1.33 -18.86 1.93
N ASP A 64 -1.69 -19.07 3.19
CA ASP A 64 -3.05 -18.82 3.68
C ASP A 64 -3.38 -17.32 3.58
N LEU A 65 -4.49 -17.00 2.90
CA LEU A 65 -4.95 -15.61 2.75
C LEU A 65 -5.32 -14.94 4.08
N LEU A 66 -5.61 -15.71 5.12
CA LEU A 66 -5.88 -15.21 6.45
C LEU A 66 -4.62 -15.06 7.31
N ASP A 67 -3.50 -15.59 6.84
CA ASP A 67 -2.21 -15.38 7.49
C ASP A 67 -1.72 -13.96 7.30
N ARG A 68 -1.24 -13.34 8.39
CA ARG A 68 -0.79 -11.95 8.40
C ARG A 68 0.45 -11.73 7.54
N ASP A 69 1.38 -12.66 7.58
CA ASP A 69 2.62 -12.55 6.83
C ASP A 69 2.36 -12.64 5.32
N THR A 70 1.45 -13.52 4.90
CA THR A 70 0.96 -13.61 3.52
C THR A 70 0.32 -12.29 3.05
N GLN A 71 -0.52 -11.67 3.89
CA GLN A 71 -1.16 -10.38 3.57
C GLN A 71 -0.12 -9.25 3.43
N LEU A 72 0.81 -9.16 4.39
CA LEU A 72 1.89 -8.17 4.38
C LEU A 72 2.81 -8.36 3.17
N GLU A 73 3.16 -9.61 2.83
CA GLU A 73 4.04 -9.89 1.69
C GLU A 73 3.40 -9.48 0.36
N LEU A 74 2.11 -9.74 0.15
CA LEU A 74 1.39 -9.30 -1.05
C LEU A 74 1.41 -7.77 -1.19
N VAL A 75 1.14 -7.05 -0.09
CA VAL A 75 1.10 -5.58 -0.10
C VAL A 75 2.50 -5.00 -0.30
N ARG A 76 3.53 -5.54 0.38
CA ARG A 76 4.95 -5.15 0.22
C ARG A 76 5.46 -5.42 -1.18
N TRP A 77 5.10 -6.57 -1.74
CA TRP A 77 5.50 -6.92 -3.10
C TRP A 77 4.90 -5.94 -4.11
N ARG A 78 3.61 -5.58 -3.97
CA ARG A 78 2.95 -4.61 -4.85
C ARG A 78 3.65 -3.26 -4.82
N GLU A 79 3.96 -2.73 -3.63
CA GLU A 79 4.70 -1.47 -3.48
C GLU A 79 6.05 -1.52 -4.19
N ARG A 80 6.89 -2.53 -3.89
CA ARG A 80 8.21 -2.69 -4.52
C ARG A 80 8.11 -2.77 -6.03
N HIS A 81 7.16 -3.53 -6.56
CA HIS A 81 6.99 -3.71 -8.00
C HIS A 81 6.60 -2.40 -8.70
N ILE A 82 5.62 -1.67 -8.16
CA ILE A 82 5.18 -0.39 -8.74
C ILE A 82 6.29 0.64 -8.65
N LEU A 83 6.98 0.75 -7.50
CA LEU A 83 8.08 1.68 -7.30
C LEU A 83 9.23 1.41 -8.27
N SER A 84 9.64 0.14 -8.42
CA SER A 84 10.68 -0.28 -9.37
C SER A 84 10.27 0.03 -10.82
N GLY A 85 8.99 -0.12 -11.16
CA GLY A 85 8.45 0.22 -12.45
C GLY A 85 8.51 1.72 -12.76
N ALA A 86 8.14 2.56 -11.79
CA ALA A 86 8.21 4.01 -11.89
C ALA A 86 9.67 4.49 -12.04
N ALA A 87 10.58 3.98 -11.20
CA ALA A 87 12.00 4.31 -11.25
C ALA A 87 12.65 3.95 -12.59
N ARG A 88 12.34 2.78 -13.15
CA ARG A 88 12.86 2.36 -14.47
C ARG A 88 12.37 3.26 -15.60
N ARG A 89 11.09 3.66 -15.59
CA ARG A 89 10.53 4.57 -16.62
C ARG A 89 11.17 5.94 -16.55
N LEU A 90 11.30 6.49 -15.33
CA LEU A 90 11.93 7.78 -15.09
C LEU A 90 13.37 7.77 -15.59
N ARG A 91 14.16 6.76 -15.21
CA ARG A 91 15.54 6.60 -15.63
C ARG A 91 15.66 6.45 -17.15
N GLY A 92 14.88 5.55 -17.76
CA GLY A 92 14.92 5.33 -19.22
C GLY A 92 14.55 6.59 -20.00
N GLY A 93 13.63 7.41 -19.52
CA GLY A 93 13.31 8.70 -20.12
C GLY A 93 14.47 9.68 -20.05
N ILE A 94 15.13 9.81 -18.90
CA ILE A 94 16.29 10.70 -18.69
C ILE A 94 17.49 10.22 -19.54
N ASP A 95 17.80 8.93 -19.49
CA ASP A 95 18.92 8.33 -20.25
C ASP A 95 18.74 8.47 -21.77
N SER A 96 17.50 8.61 -22.25
CA SER A 96 17.19 8.87 -23.67
C SER A 96 17.38 10.34 -24.08
N GLY A 97 17.83 11.23 -23.17
CA GLY A 97 18.08 12.64 -23.43
C GLY A 97 16.82 13.50 -23.49
N ARG A 98 15.67 13.02 -23.02
CA ARG A 98 14.44 13.81 -22.92
C ARG A 98 14.55 14.82 -21.78
N ASP A 99 13.76 15.89 -21.88
CA ASP A 99 13.64 16.85 -20.78
C ASP A 99 13.13 16.14 -19.51
N PRO A 100 13.82 16.29 -18.36
CA PRO A 100 13.44 15.60 -17.12
C PRO A 100 12.04 15.93 -16.61
N PHE A 101 11.56 17.16 -16.87
CA PHE A 101 10.22 17.55 -16.46
C PHE A 101 9.14 16.86 -17.31
N ASP A 102 9.36 16.75 -18.62
CA ASP A 102 8.46 16.02 -19.52
C ASP A 102 8.41 14.53 -19.14
N VAL A 103 9.58 13.93 -18.81
CA VAL A 103 9.64 12.54 -18.33
C VAL A 103 8.89 12.37 -17.02
N LEU A 104 9.01 13.33 -16.08
CA LEU A 104 8.28 13.30 -14.80
C LEU A 104 6.78 13.37 -15.03
N LEU A 105 6.30 14.21 -15.95
CA LEU A 105 4.89 14.31 -16.30
C LEU A 105 4.36 13.00 -16.89
N ASP A 106 5.13 12.33 -17.75
CA ASP A 106 4.75 11.04 -18.35
C ASP A 106 4.69 9.88 -17.34
N VAL A 107 5.41 10.00 -16.22
CA VAL A 107 5.52 8.95 -15.19
C VAL A 107 4.68 9.26 -13.95
N GLN A 108 4.03 10.42 -13.88
CA GLN A 108 3.35 10.88 -12.65
C GLN A 108 2.26 9.94 -12.15
N ASP A 109 1.54 9.26 -13.02
CA ASP A 109 0.52 8.27 -12.65
C ASP A 109 1.13 7.05 -11.94
N HIS A 110 2.31 6.59 -12.40
CA HIS A 110 3.07 5.53 -11.75
C HIS A 110 3.63 5.97 -10.39
N ILE A 111 4.05 7.23 -10.27
CA ILE A 111 4.51 7.81 -8.99
C ILE A 111 3.34 7.88 -8.00
N ILE A 112 2.16 8.32 -8.45
CA ILE A 112 0.95 8.37 -7.62
C ILE A 112 0.53 6.94 -7.20
N ALA A 113 0.63 5.96 -8.11
CA ALA A 113 0.34 4.57 -7.79
C ALA A 113 1.33 4.00 -6.76
N ALA A 114 2.63 4.33 -6.88
CA ALA A 114 3.65 3.96 -5.90
C ALA A 114 3.37 4.58 -4.52
N ALA A 115 3.01 5.87 -4.48
CA ALA A 115 2.66 6.54 -3.23
C ALA A 115 1.43 5.92 -2.55
N ARG A 116 0.41 5.49 -3.32
CA ARG A 116 -0.74 4.78 -2.78
C ARG A 116 -0.34 3.42 -2.21
N ALA A 117 0.46 2.64 -2.94
CA ALA A 117 0.92 1.34 -2.48
C ALA A 117 1.78 1.45 -1.20
N TYR A 118 2.61 2.50 -1.10
CA TYR A 118 3.35 2.83 0.11
C TYR A 118 2.42 3.10 1.31
N VAL A 119 1.39 3.94 1.13
CA VAL A 119 0.42 4.25 2.19
C VAL A 119 -0.35 3.00 2.60
N ASP A 120 -0.81 2.18 1.64
CA ASP A 120 -1.51 0.91 1.92
C ASP A 120 -0.63 -0.01 2.79
N ARG A 121 0.67 -0.11 2.50
CA ARG A 121 1.63 -0.89 3.30
C ARG A 121 1.81 -0.31 4.71
N VAL A 122 2.12 0.97 4.83
CA VAL A 122 2.39 1.62 6.13
C VAL A 122 1.17 1.51 7.05
N VAL A 123 -0.03 1.72 6.52
CA VAL A 123 -1.28 1.59 7.29
C VAL A 123 -1.47 0.15 7.76
N LEU A 124 -1.25 -0.85 6.89
CA LEU A 124 -1.40 -2.24 7.27
C LEU A 124 -0.37 -2.68 8.32
N GLU A 125 0.89 -2.28 8.18
CA GLU A 125 1.95 -2.56 9.15
C GLU A 125 1.66 -1.93 10.52
N ALA A 126 1.26 -0.65 10.54
CA ALA A 126 0.88 0.03 11.77
C ALA A 126 -0.34 -0.62 12.44
N PHE A 127 -1.32 -1.06 11.64
CA PHE A 127 -2.49 -1.76 12.16
C PHE A 127 -2.09 -3.12 12.77
N ALA A 128 -1.29 -3.91 12.07
CA ALA A 128 -0.81 -5.20 12.56
C ALA A 128 -0.02 -5.04 13.87
N GLU A 129 0.84 -4.02 13.96
CA GLU A 129 1.57 -3.71 15.18
C GLU A 129 0.64 -3.30 16.34
N ALA A 130 -0.39 -2.50 16.06
CA ALA A 130 -1.39 -2.11 17.05
C ALA A 130 -2.17 -3.32 17.57
N VAL A 131 -2.55 -4.27 16.70
CA VAL A 131 -3.19 -5.55 17.08
C VAL A 131 -2.28 -6.34 18.00
N ALA A 132 -0.99 -6.48 17.64
CA ALA A 132 -0.03 -7.24 18.45
C ALA A 132 0.17 -6.65 19.84
N ARG A 133 0.06 -5.33 20.00
CA ARG A 133 0.18 -4.62 21.28
C ARG A 133 -1.11 -4.55 22.09
N CYS A 134 -2.26 -4.96 21.54
CA CYS A 134 -3.54 -4.90 22.25
C CYS A 134 -3.54 -5.86 23.45
N PRO A 135 -3.71 -5.37 24.71
CA PRO A 135 -3.61 -6.19 25.90
C PRO A 135 -4.85 -7.07 26.12
N ASP A 136 -6.04 -6.59 25.73
CA ASP A 136 -7.30 -7.31 25.90
C ASP A 136 -7.47 -8.37 24.81
N PRO A 137 -7.66 -9.67 25.16
CA PRO A 137 -7.75 -10.74 24.17
C PRO A 137 -8.96 -10.65 23.25
N ALA A 138 -10.13 -10.22 23.76
CA ALA A 138 -11.36 -10.12 22.98
C ALA A 138 -11.26 -8.97 21.95
N ASN A 139 -10.77 -7.82 22.40
CA ASN A 139 -10.51 -6.69 21.51
C ASN A 139 -9.43 -7.04 20.48
N ARG A 140 -8.38 -7.76 20.87
CA ARG A 140 -7.32 -8.21 19.96
C ARG A 140 -7.88 -9.10 18.85
N GLU A 141 -8.75 -10.06 19.18
CA GLU A 141 -9.38 -10.94 18.18
C GLU A 141 -10.25 -10.16 17.19
N LEU A 142 -11.03 -9.20 17.69
CA LEU A 142 -11.86 -8.33 16.84
C LEU A 142 -10.99 -7.44 15.95
N LEU A 143 -9.95 -6.81 16.49
CA LEU A 143 -9.01 -5.96 15.77
C LEU A 143 -8.22 -6.77 14.73
N ASP A 144 -7.82 -8.01 15.03
CA ASP A 144 -7.15 -8.88 14.07
C ASP A 144 -8.06 -9.26 12.90
N THR A 145 -9.34 -9.51 13.19
CA THR A 145 -10.37 -9.73 12.17
C THR A 145 -10.52 -8.50 11.26
N LEU A 146 -10.56 -7.29 11.84
CA LEU A 146 -10.63 -6.03 11.09
C LEU A 146 -9.36 -5.76 10.28
N CYS A 147 -8.19 -6.06 10.84
CA CYS A 147 -6.92 -5.92 10.14
C CYS A 147 -6.86 -6.85 8.92
N SER A 148 -7.30 -8.11 9.06
CA SER A 148 -7.41 -9.05 7.94
C SER A 148 -8.42 -8.58 6.89
N LEU A 149 -9.57 -8.04 7.33
CA LEU A 149 -10.55 -7.46 6.41
C LEU A 149 -9.97 -6.26 5.65
N HIS A 150 -9.26 -5.36 6.32
CA HIS A 150 -8.59 -4.21 5.71
C HIS A 150 -7.58 -4.68 4.65
N ALA A 151 -6.71 -5.62 4.99
CA ALA A 151 -5.70 -6.16 4.09
C ALA A 151 -6.31 -6.82 2.85
N LEU A 152 -7.25 -7.75 3.06
CA LEU A 152 -7.87 -8.50 1.97
C LEU A 152 -8.80 -7.64 1.11
N HIS A 153 -9.47 -6.64 1.68
CA HIS A 153 -10.24 -5.69 0.90
C HIS A 153 -9.34 -4.82 0.00
N GLY A 154 -8.17 -4.40 0.50
CA GLY A 154 -7.15 -3.72 -0.31
C GLY A 154 -6.65 -4.59 -1.47
N ILE A 155 -6.36 -5.88 -1.20
CA ILE A 155 -5.96 -6.86 -2.21
C ILE A 155 -7.11 -7.11 -3.21
N GLU A 156 -8.36 -7.22 -2.74
CA GLU A 156 -9.54 -7.39 -3.60
C GLU A 156 -9.71 -6.23 -4.57
N ARG A 157 -9.56 -5.00 -4.11
CA ARG A 157 -9.66 -3.80 -4.95
C ARG A 157 -8.63 -3.81 -6.08
N GLU A 158 -7.44 -4.31 -5.81
CA GLU A 158 -6.30 -4.35 -6.74
C GLU A 158 -6.10 -5.73 -7.39
N ARG A 159 -7.05 -6.67 -7.25
CA ARG A 159 -6.89 -8.06 -7.69
C ARG A 159 -6.58 -8.22 -9.18
N GLY A 160 -7.11 -7.33 -10.04
CA GLY A 160 -6.78 -7.32 -11.46
C GLY A 160 -5.29 -7.09 -11.69
N TRP A 161 -4.74 -6.09 -11.01
CA TRP A 161 -3.31 -5.81 -11.03
C TRP A 161 -2.47 -7.00 -10.54
N TYR A 162 -2.87 -7.65 -9.44
CA TYR A 162 -2.17 -8.85 -8.94
C TYR A 162 -2.23 -10.02 -9.93
N GLN A 163 -3.36 -10.19 -10.64
CA GLN A 163 -3.50 -11.24 -11.65
C GLN A 163 -2.65 -10.95 -12.89
N GLU A 164 -2.61 -9.71 -13.38
CA GLU A 164 -1.77 -9.28 -14.51
C GLU A 164 -0.29 -9.53 -14.25
N HIS A 165 0.13 -9.44 -12.98
CA HIS A 165 1.52 -9.66 -12.56
C HIS A 165 1.78 -11.08 -12.03
N GLY A 166 0.82 -12.01 -12.19
CA GLY A 166 0.97 -13.41 -11.83
C GLY A 166 1.06 -13.72 -10.33
N ARG A 167 0.69 -12.76 -9.45
CA ARG A 167 0.71 -12.94 -7.98
C ARG A 167 -0.58 -13.50 -7.40
N LEU A 168 -1.66 -13.49 -8.16
CA LEU A 168 -2.92 -14.15 -7.82
C LEU A 168 -3.43 -14.92 -9.02
N SER A 169 -3.61 -16.23 -8.87
CA SER A 169 -4.37 -17.03 -9.83
C SER A 169 -5.86 -16.64 -9.82
N SER A 170 -6.59 -16.99 -10.86
CA SER A 170 -8.04 -16.78 -10.89
C SER A 170 -8.76 -17.45 -9.72
N THR A 171 -8.25 -18.60 -9.25
CA THR A 171 -8.80 -19.33 -8.09
C THR A 171 -8.57 -18.55 -6.81
N ARG A 172 -7.34 -18.06 -6.56
CA ARG A 172 -7.02 -17.26 -5.37
C ARG A 172 -7.74 -15.90 -5.38
N SER A 173 -7.88 -15.26 -6.54
CA SER A 173 -8.66 -14.04 -6.69
C SER A 173 -10.12 -14.22 -6.24
N LYS A 174 -10.74 -15.36 -6.59
CA LYS A 174 -12.08 -15.71 -6.10
C LYS A 174 -12.09 -16.05 -4.62
N ALA A 175 -11.03 -16.66 -4.09
CA ALA A 175 -10.89 -16.96 -2.67
C ALA A 175 -10.79 -15.67 -1.84
N VAL A 176 -10.05 -14.65 -2.30
CA VAL A 176 -10.00 -13.31 -1.66
C VAL A 176 -11.40 -12.74 -1.45
N ILE A 177 -12.27 -12.74 -2.49
CA ILE A 177 -13.66 -12.25 -2.38
C ILE A 177 -14.43 -13.03 -1.32
N LYS A 178 -14.29 -14.37 -1.30
CA LYS A 178 -14.96 -15.21 -0.30
C LYS A 178 -14.49 -14.89 1.13
N CYS A 179 -13.18 -14.70 1.32
CA CYS A 179 -12.61 -14.31 2.61
C CYS A 179 -13.12 -12.93 3.05
N VAL A 180 -13.14 -11.93 2.18
CA VAL A 180 -13.68 -10.58 2.49
C VAL A 180 -15.13 -10.70 2.94
N ASN A 181 -15.98 -11.41 2.21
CA ASN A 181 -17.39 -11.61 2.58
C ASN A 181 -17.54 -12.34 3.93
N ALA A 182 -16.74 -13.37 4.20
CA ALA A 182 -16.78 -14.09 5.47
C ALA A 182 -16.34 -13.19 6.63
N LEU A 183 -15.30 -12.38 6.45
CA LEU A 183 -14.85 -11.44 7.47
C LEU A 183 -15.88 -10.33 7.72
N CYS A 184 -16.56 -9.81 6.69
CA CYS A 184 -17.67 -8.88 6.86
C CYS A 184 -18.80 -9.48 7.71
N LEU A 185 -19.17 -10.75 7.48
CA LEU A 185 -20.15 -11.44 8.30
C LEU A 185 -19.69 -11.60 9.75
N LYS A 186 -18.40 -11.89 9.98
CA LYS A 186 -17.79 -12.01 11.31
C LYS A 186 -17.79 -10.66 12.07
N VAL A 187 -17.53 -9.55 11.37
CA VAL A 187 -17.51 -8.20 11.96
C VAL A 187 -18.90 -7.62 12.19
N ARG A 188 -19.89 -8.01 11.41
CA ARG A 188 -21.25 -7.45 11.46
C ARG A 188 -21.90 -7.36 12.85
N PRO A 189 -21.81 -8.39 13.76
CA PRO A 189 -22.38 -8.30 15.11
C PRO A 189 -21.73 -7.20 15.97
N HIS A 190 -20.53 -6.78 15.64
CA HIS A 190 -19.75 -5.78 16.39
C HIS A 190 -19.86 -4.36 15.79
N ALA A 191 -20.68 -4.15 14.74
CA ALA A 191 -20.73 -2.89 14.00
C ALA A 191 -21.03 -1.68 14.89
N ALA A 192 -22.01 -1.79 15.81
CA ALA A 192 -22.35 -0.70 16.73
C ALA A 192 -21.19 -0.35 17.65
N LEU A 193 -20.55 -1.38 18.27
CA LEU A 193 -19.38 -1.20 19.12
C LEU A 193 -18.24 -0.51 18.38
N LEU A 194 -18.00 -0.89 17.13
CA LEU A 194 -16.94 -0.30 16.31
C LEU A 194 -17.23 1.17 15.96
N VAL A 195 -18.47 1.50 15.66
CA VAL A 195 -18.88 2.91 15.40
C VAL A 195 -18.70 3.73 16.67
N ASP A 196 -19.14 3.23 17.82
CA ASP A 196 -19.02 3.92 19.10
C ASP A 196 -17.56 4.12 19.52
N ALA A 197 -16.68 3.17 19.17
CA ALA A 197 -15.24 3.25 19.46
C ALA A 197 -14.52 4.42 18.74
N PHE A 198 -15.09 4.98 17.65
CA PHE A 198 -14.54 6.18 17.01
C PHE A 198 -14.76 7.44 17.87
N GLY A 199 -15.65 7.40 18.88
CA GLY A 199 -15.90 8.53 19.77
C GLY A 199 -16.41 9.79 19.08
N VAL A 200 -17.05 9.65 17.92
CA VAL A 200 -17.60 10.80 17.18
C VAL A 200 -18.85 11.30 17.90
N PRO A 201 -18.85 12.53 18.44
CA PRO A 201 -19.99 13.06 19.17
C PRO A 201 -21.17 13.28 18.23
N ASP A 202 -22.39 13.05 18.73
CA ASP A 202 -23.64 13.23 17.94
C ASP A 202 -23.74 14.63 17.30
N ALA A 203 -23.23 15.66 17.97
CA ALA A 203 -23.18 17.02 17.44
C ALA A 203 -22.35 17.14 16.14
N ALA A 204 -21.35 16.25 15.93
CA ALA A 204 -20.53 16.24 14.72
C ALA A 204 -21.17 15.48 13.56
N LEU A 205 -22.21 14.65 13.84
CA LEU A 205 -22.90 13.85 12.82
C LEU A 205 -24.00 14.62 12.05
N GLY A 206 -24.31 15.84 12.47
CA GLY A 206 -25.33 16.68 11.84
C GLY A 206 -26.75 16.12 11.97
N ASP A 207 -27.72 16.80 11.34
CA ASP A 207 -29.18 16.45 11.39
C ASP A 207 -29.58 15.22 10.55
N SER A 208 -28.61 14.52 9.97
CA SER A 208 -28.87 13.35 9.10
C SER A 208 -29.57 12.17 9.82
N ARG A 209 -29.59 12.15 11.16
CA ARG A 209 -30.34 11.15 11.95
C ARG A 209 -31.87 11.41 12.01
N ARG A 210 -32.34 12.62 11.73
CA ARG A 210 -33.79 12.93 11.83
C ARG A 210 -34.61 12.36 10.69
N VAL A 211 -34.00 11.95 9.58
CA VAL A 211 -34.73 11.41 8.40
C VAL A 211 -35.04 9.90 8.55
N ALA A 212 -34.45 9.19 9.48
CA ALA A 212 -34.62 7.74 9.61
C ALA A 212 -35.68 7.30 10.66
N THR A 213 -36.27 8.22 11.41
CA THR A 213 -37.24 7.90 12.47
C THR A 213 -38.70 8.24 12.14
N ASP A 214 -38.98 8.87 10.98
CA ASP A 214 -40.34 9.24 10.54
C ASP A 214 -40.81 8.43 9.30
N GLY A 215 -40.42 7.14 9.22
CA GLY A 215 -40.85 6.24 8.16
C GLY A 215 -41.43 4.92 8.70
#